data_f627fd19776c3d01771bd955cb19882d
#
_entry.id   f627fd19776c3d01771bd955cb19882d
#
_cell.length_a   1.000
_cell.length_b   1.000
_cell.length_c   1.000
_cell.angle_alpha   90.00
_cell.angle_beta   90.00
_cell.angle_gamma   90.00
#
_symmetry.space_group_name_H-M   'P 1'
#
loop_
_entity.id
_entity.type
_entity.pdbx_description
1 polymer ?
#
loop_
_entity_poly.entity_id
_entity_poly.type
_entity_poly.pdbx_seq_one_letter_code
_entity_poly.pdbx_strand_id
1 'polypeptide(L)'
;MSQVNVRQLFEDKQARLELSRVAGADGTDRIIDNNNVIASNKGLVGHFNLIHPNWVQVLSETELDYLRALSPDQRNDAFRQIEQSGTTCLIVAGTSDIPAELIAFANRTHIPLFRSPKPSVQLMWLLRHYLAKELAESTTRHGVLLDVLGVGVMITGESAVGKYPVKAVEAMNRICLAAER
;
A
#
# COMPACT_ATOMS: atom_id res chain seq x y z
N MET A 1 -9.10 7.69 -11.31
CA MET A 1 -7.91 6.94 -10.88
C MET A 1 -7.70 7.23 -9.41
N SER A 2 -7.67 6.19 -8.58
CA SER A 2 -7.50 6.36 -7.14
C SER A 2 -6.03 6.64 -6.83
N GLN A 3 -5.76 7.72 -6.12
CA GLN A 3 -4.43 8.13 -5.69
C GLN A 3 -4.45 8.38 -4.19
N VAL A 4 -3.38 8.02 -3.51
CA VAL A 4 -3.19 8.28 -2.08
C VAL A 4 -1.90 9.07 -1.92
N ASN A 5 -1.93 10.21 -1.23
CA ASN A 5 -0.70 10.88 -0.85
C ASN A 5 -0.20 10.42 0.52
N VAL A 6 1.08 10.68 0.81
CA VAL A 6 1.70 10.25 2.06
C VAL A 6 1.07 10.93 3.28
N ARG A 7 0.55 12.16 3.12
CA ARG A 7 -0.18 12.87 4.18
C ARG A 7 -1.45 12.10 4.56
N GLN A 8 -2.25 11.71 3.57
CA GLN A 8 -3.48 10.95 3.78
C GLN A 8 -3.17 9.58 4.42
N LEU A 9 -2.14 8.85 3.93
CA LEU A 9 -1.68 7.62 4.57
C LEU A 9 -1.38 7.82 6.05
N PHE A 10 -0.66 8.91 6.40
CA PHE A 10 -0.33 9.23 7.78
C PHE A 10 -1.58 9.54 8.61
N GLU A 11 -2.43 10.45 8.14
CA GLU A 11 -3.65 10.87 8.85
C GLU A 11 -4.62 9.72 9.09
N ASP A 12 -4.87 8.90 8.06
CA ASP A 12 -5.81 7.78 8.14
C ASP A 12 -5.30 6.62 9.00
N LYS A 13 -3.99 6.43 9.08
CA LYS A 13 -3.39 5.24 9.70
C LYS A 13 -2.47 5.51 10.86
N GLN A 14 -2.24 6.78 11.23
CA GLN A 14 -1.36 7.15 12.32
C GLN A 14 -1.65 6.35 13.60
N ALA A 15 -2.90 6.31 14.04
CA ALA A 15 -3.28 5.61 15.27
C ALA A 15 -3.12 4.08 15.14
N ARG A 16 -3.55 3.49 14.01
CA ARG A 16 -3.51 2.04 13.82
C ARG A 16 -2.10 1.49 13.62
N LEU A 17 -1.26 2.24 12.92
CA LEU A 17 0.14 1.88 12.65
C LEU A 17 1.08 2.47 13.71
N GLU A 18 0.57 3.27 14.65
CA GLU A 18 1.36 3.98 15.67
C GLU A 18 2.51 4.78 15.03
N LEU A 19 2.20 5.49 13.93
CA LEU A 19 3.18 6.26 13.20
C LEU A 19 3.53 7.55 13.93
N SER A 20 4.82 7.83 14.04
CA SER A 20 5.36 9.12 14.44
C SER A 20 6.27 9.68 13.36
N ARG A 21 6.20 11.00 13.13
CA ARG A 21 7.08 11.68 12.18
C ARG A 21 8.48 11.82 12.74
N VAL A 22 9.49 11.57 11.90
CA VAL A 22 10.89 11.71 12.26
C VAL A 22 11.57 12.80 11.44
N ALA A 23 11.39 12.78 10.12
CA ALA A 23 12.05 13.69 9.18
C ALA A 23 11.27 13.86 7.88
N GLY A 24 11.73 14.73 6.98
CA GLY A 24 11.17 14.87 5.63
C GLY A 24 9.76 15.46 5.60
N ALA A 25 9.41 16.38 6.50
CA ALA A 25 8.04 16.89 6.67
C ALA A 25 7.43 17.51 5.42
N ASP A 26 8.24 18.15 4.57
CA ASP A 26 7.78 18.88 3.37
C ASP A 26 7.38 17.95 2.22
N GLY A 27 7.70 16.67 2.28
CA GLY A 27 7.44 15.69 1.22
C GLY A 27 6.12 14.92 1.36
N THR A 28 5.24 15.30 2.26
CA THR A 28 3.99 14.55 2.53
C THR A 28 2.97 14.58 1.40
N ASP A 29 3.11 15.44 0.41
CA ASP A 29 2.24 15.51 -0.76
C ASP A 29 2.65 14.52 -1.89
N ARG A 30 3.71 13.73 -1.69
CA ARG A 30 4.12 12.67 -2.62
C ARG A 30 2.99 11.66 -2.82
N ILE A 31 2.77 11.28 -4.09
CA ILE A 31 1.67 10.43 -4.48
C ILE A 31 2.12 8.97 -4.55
N ILE A 32 1.31 8.10 -3.98
CA ILE A 32 1.38 6.65 -4.13
C ILE A 32 0.27 6.27 -5.11
N ASP A 33 0.60 5.78 -6.30
CA ASP A 33 -0.37 5.38 -7.31
C ASP A 33 -0.09 3.95 -7.82
N ASN A 34 -1.07 3.40 -8.52
CA ASN A 34 -1.01 2.06 -9.06
C ASN A 34 -0.57 2.03 -10.54
N ASN A 35 -0.53 3.19 -11.21
CA ASN A 35 -0.37 3.25 -12.67
C ASN A 35 1.01 2.77 -13.13
N ASN A 36 2.05 3.06 -12.35
CA ASN A 36 3.42 2.67 -12.66
C ASN A 36 3.79 1.29 -12.08
N VAL A 37 3.03 0.76 -11.13
CA VAL A 37 3.27 -0.56 -10.50
C VAL A 37 2.97 -1.69 -11.49
N ILE A 38 1.91 -1.56 -12.29
CA ILE A 38 1.52 -2.56 -13.30
C ILE A 38 2.56 -2.63 -14.44
N ALA A 39 3.19 -1.51 -14.78
CA ALA A 39 4.19 -1.41 -15.84
C ALA A 39 5.63 -1.68 -15.39
N SER A 40 5.89 -1.77 -14.08
CA SER A 40 7.22 -1.97 -13.51
C SER A 40 7.20 -3.08 -12.47
N ASN A 41 8.36 -3.70 -12.22
CA ASN A 41 8.54 -4.69 -11.15
C ASN A 41 8.52 -4.05 -9.73
N LYS A 42 8.06 -2.83 -9.60
CA LYS A 42 7.97 -2.12 -8.32
C LYS A 42 6.76 -2.61 -7.52
N GLY A 43 6.97 -2.97 -6.27
CA GLY A 43 5.89 -3.23 -5.33
C GLY A 43 5.44 -1.94 -4.63
N LEU A 44 4.18 -1.89 -4.16
CA LEU A 44 3.69 -0.75 -3.37
C LEU A 44 4.39 -0.64 -2.03
N VAL A 45 4.56 -1.76 -1.34
CA VAL A 45 5.15 -1.83 0.01
C VAL A 45 6.16 -2.96 0.08
N GLY A 46 7.32 -2.70 0.61
CA GLY A 46 8.35 -3.73 0.80
C GLY A 46 9.49 -3.31 1.71
N HIS A 47 10.41 -4.23 1.94
CA HIS A 47 11.68 -3.96 2.57
C HIS A 47 12.60 -3.19 1.64
N PHE A 48 13.62 -2.58 2.22
CA PHE A 48 14.71 -1.95 1.47
C PHE A 48 15.33 -2.95 0.50
N ASN A 49 15.11 -2.73 -0.78
CA ASN A 49 15.65 -3.56 -1.84
C ASN A 49 16.05 -2.68 -3.03
N LEU A 50 17.34 -2.65 -3.32
CA LEU A 50 17.90 -1.84 -4.41
C LEU A 50 17.57 -2.42 -5.80
N ILE A 51 17.23 -3.71 -5.88
CA ILE A 51 16.91 -4.39 -7.15
C ILE A 51 15.42 -4.23 -7.50
N HIS A 52 14.55 -4.29 -6.50
CA HIS A 52 13.10 -4.15 -6.64
C HIS A 52 12.56 -3.07 -5.71
N PRO A 53 12.75 -1.79 -6.07
CA PRO A 53 12.35 -0.69 -5.22
C PRO A 53 10.83 -0.65 -5.01
N ASN A 54 10.44 -0.28 -3.80
CA ASN A 54 9.05 -0.12 -3.42
C ASN A 54 8.73 1.37 -3.20
N TRP A 55 7.47 1.75 -3.39
CA TRP A 55 7.03 3.12 -3.14
C TRP A 55 7.03 3.46 -1.66
N VAL A 56 6.60 2.52 -0.82
CA VAL A 56 6.70 2.60 0.64
C VAL A 56 7.71 1.58 1.11
N GLN A 57 8.84 2.04 1.64
CA GLN A 57 9.90 1.18 2.17
C GLN A 57 9.76 1.04 3.68
N VAL A 58 9.74 -0.19 4.16
CA VAL A 58 9.73 -0.51 5.57
C VAL A 58 11.14 -0.99 5.95
N LEU A 59 11.78 -0.28 6.85
CA LEU A 59 13.13 -0.56 7.34
C LEU A 59 13.02 -1.23 8.70
N SER A 60 13.45 -2.49 8.79
CA SER A 60 13.64 -3.20 10.05
C SER A 60 15.04 -3.00 10.61
N GLU A 61 15.34 -3.60 11.75
CA GLU A 61 16.72 -3.61 12.31
C GLU A 61 17.73 -4.13 11.31
N THR A 62 17.38 -5.16 10.54
CA THR A 62 18.29 -5.75 9.53
C THR A 62 18.72 -4.74 8.47
N GLU A 63 17.78 -3.94 7.95
CA GLU A 63 18.08 -2.89 6.97
C GLU A 63 18.88 -1.75 7.59
N LEU A 64 18.58 -1.39 8.84
CA LEU A 64 19.34 -0.37 9.57
C LEU A 64 20.78 -0.84 9.86
N ASP A 65 20.97 -2.08 10.25
CA ASP A 65 22.31 -2.66 10.48
C ASP A 65 23.10 -2.73 9.19
N TYR A 66 22.46 -3.09 8.08
CA TYR A 66 23.09 -3.02 6.78
C TYR A 66 23.57 -1.59 6.46
N LEU A 67 22.73 -0.57 6.64
CA LEU A 67 23.12 0.82 6.42
C LEU A 67 24.25 1.29 7.34
N ARG A 68 24.28 0.82 8.60
CA ARG A 68 25.36 1.12 9.56
C ARG A 68 26.69 0.48 9.16
N ALA A 69 26.64 -0.73 8.59
CA ALA A 69 27.83 -1.47 8.18
C ALA A 69 28.49 -0.93 6.90
N LEU A 70 27.76 -0.15 6.09
CA LEU A 70 28.30 0.42 4.86
C LEU A 70 29.33 1.52 5.14
N SER A 71 30.36 1.62 4.28
CA SER A 71 31.25 2.77 4.25
C SER A 71 30.47 4.05 3.88
N PRO A 72 30.97 5.25 4.19
CA PRO A 72 30.30 6.50 3.84
C PRO A 72 29.95 6.60 2.34
N ASP A 73 30.84 6.17 1.45
CA ASP A 73 30.62 6.20 0.00
C ASP A 73 29.51 5.23 -0.42
N GLN A 74 29.60 3.99 0.04
CA GLN A 74 28.57 2.97 -0.23
C GLN A 74 27.19 3.37 0.32
N ARG A 75 27.15 4.01 1.48
CA ARG A 75 25.91 4.52 2.07
C ARG A 75 25.32 5.65 1.25
N ASN A 76 26.15 6.56 0.74
CA ASN A 76 25.71 7.61 -0.17
C ASN A 76 25.17 7.03 -1.47
N ASP A 77 25.78 5.99 -2.02
CA ASP A 77 25.27 5.30 -3.21
C ASP A 77 23.93 4.61 -2.95
N ALA A 78 23.77 3.95 -1.79
CA ALA A 78 22.49 3.38 -1.37
C ALA A 78 21.39 4.45 -1.25
N PHE A 79 21.71 5.60 -0.66
CA PHE A 79 20.76 6.72 -0.58
C PHE A 79 20.38 7.30 -1.94
N ARG A 80 21.34 7.45 -2.86
CA ARG A 80 21.04 7.86 -4.25
C ARG A 80 20.11 6.89 -4.95
N GLN A 81 20.28 5.58 -4.72
CA GLN A 81 19.41 4.57 -5.30
C GLN A 81 17.98 4.65 -4.74
N ILE A 82 17.81 4.91 -3.44
CA ILE A 82 16.49 5.16 -2.83
C ILE A 82 15.83 6.39 -3.48
N GLU A 83 16.57 7.46 -3.63
CA GLU A 83 16.07 8.71 -4.25
C GLU A 83 15.64 8.49 -5.71
N GLN A 84 16.48 7.81 -6.51
CA GLN A 84 16.22 7.52 -7.92
C GLN A 84 15.11 6.48 -8.13
N SER A 85 14.87 5.60 -7.15
CA SER A 85 13.84 4.56 -7.25
C SER A 85 12.41 5.09 -7.22
N GLY A 86 12.22 6.37 -6.88
CA GLY A 86 10.89 6.96 -6.74
C GLY A 86 10.20 6.59 -5.42
N THR A 87 10.96 6.22 -4.40
CA THR A 87 10.42 5.97 -3.05
C THR A 87 9.65 7.19 -2.56
N THR A 88 8.42 6.98 -2.12
CA THR A 88 7.52 8.06 -1.67
C THR A 88 7.64 8.33 -0.18
N CYS A 89 7.87 7.28 0.63
CA CYS A 89 8.15 7.43 2.06
C CYS A 89 8.90 6.21 2.62
N LEU A 90 9.53 6.42 3.78
CA LEU A 90 10.25 5.42 4.56
C LEU A 90 9.57 5.26 5.92
N ILE A 91 9.48 4.02 6.41
CA ILE A 91 8.93 3.72 7.73
C ILE A 91 9.90 2.80 8.46
N VAL A 92 10.47 3.28 9.55
CA VAL A 92 11.30 2.45 10.43
C VAL A 92 10.40 1.67 11.37
N ALA A 93 10.55 0.35 11.35
CA ALA A 93 9.79 -0.60 12.15
C ALA A 93 10.53 -0.98 13.43
N GLY A 94 9.80 -1.11 14.52
CA GLY A 94 10.36 -1.49 15.82
C GLY A 94 10.87 -0.30 16.62
N THR A 95 11.67 -0.59 17.63
CA THR A 95 12.18 0.40 18.59
C THR A 95 13.63 0.83 18.33
N SER A 96 14.20 0.40 17.21
CA SER A 96 15.60 0.66 16.86
C SER A 96 15.93 2.14 16.72
N ASP A 97 17.18 2.47 17.07
CA ASP A 97 17.69 3.82 16.86
C ASP A 97 17.87 4.11 15.37
N ILE A 98 17.38 5.24 14.96
CA ILE A 98 17.46 5.68 13.55
C ILE A 98 18.80 6.37 13.33
N PRO A 99 19.63 5.91 12.37
CA PRO A 99 20.90 6.55 12.07
C PRO A 99 20.72 8.02 11.69
N ALA A 100 21.57 8.89 12.21
CA ALA A 100 21.53 10.34 11.94
C ALA A 100 21.64 10.64 10.45
N GLU A 101 22.42 9.83 9.72
CA GLU A 101 22.59 9.96 8.27
C GLU A 101 21.30 9.68 7.50
N LEU A 102 20.46 8.75 7.97
CA LEU A 102 19.14 8.48 7.37
C LEU A 102 18.19 9.66 7.61
N ILE A 103 18.24 10.26 8.80
CA ILE A 103 17.48 11.49 9.12
C ILE A 103 17.92 12.65 8.23
N ALA A 104 19.24 12.86 8.09
CA ALA A 104 19.81 13.90 7.24
C ALA A 104 19.43 13.67 5.75
N PHE A 105 19.48 12.42 5.28
CA PHE A 105 19.05 12.05 3.94
C PHE A 105 17.57 12.37 3.72
N ALA A 106 16.68 11.96 4.62
CA ALA A 106 15.25 12.19 4.53
C ALA A 106 14.90 13.69 4.47
N ASN A 107 15.57 14.50 5.29
CA ASN A 107 15.38 15.96 5.26
C ASN A 107 15.88 16.60 3.96
N ARG A 108 17.06 16.19 3.46
CA ARG A 108 17.64 16.72 2.23
C ARG A 108 16.80 16.41 1.00
N THR A 109 16.25 15.20 0.92
CA THR A 109 15.49 14.71 -0.24
C THR A 109 13.99 14.97 -0.11
N HIS A 110 13.55 15.50 1.03
CA HIS A 110 12.14 15.66 1.36
C HIS A 110 11.35 14.34 1.21
N ILE A 111 11.99 13.20 1.53
CA ILE A 111 11.32 11.91 1.62
C ILE A 111 10.81 11.75 3.05
N PRO A 112 9.48 11.67 3.27
CA PRO A 112 8.93 11.49 4.61
C PRO A 112 9.47 10.24 5.29
N LEU A 113 10.00 10.40 6.49
CA LEU A 113 10.50 9.35 7.35
C LEU A 113 9.61 9.23 8.59
N PHE A 114 9.01 8.08 8.75
CA PHE A 114 8.18 7.75 9.90
C PHE A 114 8.83 6.66 10.75
N ARG A 115 8.37 6.54 11.98
CA ARG A 115 8.70 5.46 12.90
C ARG A 115 7.41 4.81 13.40
N SER A 116 7.45 3.50 13.60
CA SER A 116 6.40 2.73 14.26
C SER A 116 7.01 1.69 15.19
N PRO A 117 6.50 1.48 16.42
CA PRO A 117 6.97 0.42 17.30
C PRO A 117 6.58 -0.99 16.82
N LYS A 118 5.69 -1.09 15.84
CA LYS A 118 5.21 -2.37 15.32
C LYS A 118 6.30 -3.12 14.54
N PRO A 119 6.28 -4.48 14.57
CA PRO A 119 7.16 -5.29 13.74
C PRO A 119 6.96 -5.02 12.24
N SER A 120 8.04 -5.10 11.46
CA SER A 120 8.02 -4.82 10.01
C SER A 120 7.02 -5.67 9.23
N VAL A 121 6.89 -6.96 9.56
CA VAL A 121 5.94 -7.87 8.91
C VAL A 121 4.50 -7.41 9.12
N GLN A 122 4.16 -6.99 10.34
CA GLN A 122 2.82 -6.49 10.65
C GLN A 122 2.54 -5.16 9.92
N LEU A 123 3.52 -4.25 9.91
CA LEU A 123 3.40 -2.98 9.17
C LEU A 123 3.18 -3.22 7.68
N MET A 124 3.97 -4.09 7.06
CA MET A 124 3.84 -4.39 5.64
C MET A 124 2.48 -4.99 5.29
N TRP A 125 1.96 -5.88 6.15
CA TRP A 125 0.63 -6.45 5.94
C TRP A 125 -0.47 -5.39 6.01
N LEU A 126 -0.44 -4.54 7.04
CA LEU A 126 -1.43 -3.46 7.24
C LEU A 126 -1.36 -2.42 6.12
N LEU A 127 -0.16 -2.02 5.70
CA LEU A 127 0.06 -1.07 4.62
C LEU A 127 -0.42 -1.62 3.27
N ARG A 128 -0.09 -2.88 2.95
CA ARG A 128 -0.55 -3.53 1.71
C ARG A 128 -2.07 -3.62 1.67
N HIS A 129 -2.70 -4.01 2.77
CA HIS A 129 -4.16 -4.08 2.85
C HIS A 129 -4.81 -2.71 2.66
N TYR A 130 -4.27 -1.67 3.29
CA TYR A 130 -4.75 -0.31 3.14
C TYR A 130 -4.60 0.19 1.71
N LEU A 131 -3.39 0.14 1.16
CA LEU A 131 -3.12 0.64 -0.18
C LEU A 131 -3.87 -0.14 -1.27
N ALA A 132 -4.01 -1.45 -1.12
CA ALA A 132 -4.81 -2.27 -2.04
C ALA A 132 -6.28 -1.83 -2.05
N LYS A 133 -6.83 -1.43 -0.90
CA LYS A 133 -8.21 -0.93 -0.79
C LYS A 133 -8.34 0.47 -1.39
N GLU A 134 -7.47 1.40 -1.03
CA GLU A 134 -7.57 2.80 -1.45
C GLU A 134 -7.24 2.99 -2.94
N LEU A 135 -6.31 2.18 -3.48
CA LEU A 135 -5.90 2.23 -4.88
C LEU A 135 -6.71 1.31 -5.79
N ALA A 136 -7.67 0.54 -5.24
CA ALA A 136 -8.55 -0.29 -6.03
C ALA A 136 -9.40 0.57 -6.98
N GLU A 137 -9.51 0.13 -8.21
CA GLU A 137 -10.48 0.71 -9.13
C GLU A 137 -11.88 0.43 -8.62
N SER A 138 -12.66 1.48 -8.47
CA SER A 138 -14.05 1.38 -8.05
C SER A 138 -14.98 1.74 -9.20
N THR A 139 -16.05 0.96 -9.36
CA THR A 139 -17.15 1.29 -10.26
C THR A 139 -18.45 1.19 -9.51
N THR A 140 -19.34 2.16 -9.76
CA THR A 140 -20.70 2.10 -9.23
C THR A 140 -21.60 1.46 -10.27
N ARG A 141 -22.23 0.37 -9.92
CA ARG A 141 -23.21 -0.33 -10.77
C ARG A 141 -24.53 -0.46 -10.04
N HIS A 142 -25.62 -0.19 -10.75
CA HIS A 142 -26.95 -0.44 -10.23
C HIS A 142 -27.30 -1.92 -10.40
N GLY A 143 -27.61 -2.59 -9.29
CA GLY A 143 -27.86 -4.02 -9.32
C GLY A 143 -28.34 -4.58 -7.96
N VAL A 144 -28.60 -5.86 -7.94
CA VAL A 144 -28.91 -6.62 -6.72
C VAL A 144 -27.70 -7.51 -6.40
N LEU A 145 -27.14 -7.36 -5.21
CA LEU A 145 -26.06 -8.21 -4.72
C LEU A 145 -26.66 -9.35 -3.89
N LEU A 146 -26.27 -10.57 -4.22
CA LEU A 146 -26.69 -11.79 -3.53
C LEU A 146 -25.45 -12.54 -3.07
N ASP A 147 -25.55 -13.17 -1.91
CA ASP A 147 -24.59 -14.18 -1.46
C ASP A 147 -25.14 -15.57 -1.82
N VAL A 148 -24.33 -16.36 -2.53
CA VAL A 148 -24.65 -17.71 -2.94
C VAL A 148 -23.55 -18.63 -2.50
N LEU A 149 -23.78 -19.36 -1.42
CA LEU A 149 -22.81 -20.30 -0.85
C LEU A 149 -21.43 -19.64 -0.58
N GLY A 150 -21.42 -18.40 -0.10
CA GLY A 150 -20.20 -17.65 0.17
C GLY A 150 -19.59 -16.95 -1.04
N VAL A 151 -20.24 -17.01 -2.22
CA VAL A 151 -19.83 -16.28 -3.42
C VAL A 151 -20.75 -15.10 -3.64
N GLY A 152 -20.18 -13.87 -3.67
CA GLY A 152 -20.92 -12.65 -3.99
C GLY A 152 -21.29 -12.60 -5.47
N VAL A 153 -22.57 -12.63 -5.80
CA VAL A 153 -23.09 -12.52 -7.18
C VAL A 153 -23.84 -11.21 -7.34
N MET A 154 -23.44 -10.38 -8.31
CA MET A 154 -24.12 -9.13 -8.63
C MET A 154 -24.90 -9.26 -9.93
N ILE A 155 -26.22 -9.07 -9.84
CA ILE A 155 -27.10 -9.03 -11.01
C ILE A 155 -27.30 -7.59 -11.43
N THR A 156 -26.81 -7.22 -12.61
CA THR A 156 -26.94 -5.88 -13.19
C THR A 156 -27.93 -5.87 -14.35
N GLY A 157 -28.51 -4.74 -14.67
CA GLY A 157 -29.43 -4.56 -15.79
C GLY A 157 -30.14 -3.20 -15.73
N GLU A 158 -30.94 -2.89 -16.71
CA GLU A 158 -31.75 -1.66 -16.75
C GLU A 158 -32.72 -1.58 -15.58
N SER A 159 -33.10 -0.35 -15.20
CA SER A 159 -34.12 -0.15 -14.18
C SER A 159 -35.47 -0.73 -14.65
N ALA A 160 -36.25 -1.28 -13.70
CA ALA A 160 -37.57 -1.87 -13.93
C ALA A 160 -37.64 -3.22 -14.70
N VAL A 161 -36.54 -3.87 -15.05
CA VAL A 161 -36.54 -5.22 -15.67
C VAL A 161 -36.77 -6.38 -14.69
N GLY A 162 -37.35 -6.10 -13.50
CA GLY A 162 -37.75 -7.14 -12.56
C GLY A 162 -36.61 -7.80 -11.75
N LYS A 163 -35.63 -7.02 -11.35
CA LYS A 163 -34.55 -7.46 -10.44
C LYS A 163 -35.03 -7.65 -8.99
N TYR A 164 -36.24 -8.21 -8.81
CA TYR A 164 -36.73 -8.53 -7.49
C TYR A 164 -35.96 -9.75 -6.93
N PRO A 165 -35.69 -9.80 -5.61
CA PRO A 165 -34.94 -10.88 -4.99
C PRO A 165 -35.47 -12.29 -5.33
N VAL A 166 -36.79 -12.45 -5.46
CA VAL A 166 -37.43 -13.73 -5.79
C VAL A 166 -37.05 -14.21 -7.20
N LYS A 167 -37.09 -13.31 -8.21
CA LYS A 167 -36.70 -13.69 -9.58
C LYS A 167 -35.20 -13.87 -9.76
N ALA A 168 -34.41 -13.18 -8.96
CA ALA A 168 -32.96 -13.38 -8.93
C ALA A 168 -32.60 -14.77 -8.38
N VAL A 169 -33.29 -15.24 -7.34
CA VAL A 169 -33.11 -16.58 -6.78
C VAL A 169 -33.54 -17.68 -7.79
N GLU A 170 -34.66 -17.48 -8.53
CA GLU A 170 -35.07 -18.41 -9.59
C GLU A 170 -34.08 -18.46 -10.75
N ALA A 171 -33.52 -17.32 -11.18
CA ALA A 171 -32.48 -17.27 -12.21
C ALA A 171 -31.21 -17.98 -11.78
N MET A 172 -30.83 -17.86 -10.52
CA MET A 172 -29.64 -18.51 -9.96
C MET A 172 -29.82 -20.01 -9.80
N ASN A 173 -30.98 -20.47 -9.37
CA ASN A 173 -31.28 -21.92 -9.35
C ASN A 173 -31.13 -22.55 -10.74
N ARG A 174 -31.45 -21.80 -11.80
CA ARG A 174 -31.22 -22.26 -13.19
C ARG A 174 -29.75 -22.32 -13.57
N ILE A 175 -28.94 -21.35 -13.10
CA ILE A 175 -27.49 -21.31 -13.34
C ILE A 175 -26.79 -22.46 -12.59
N CYS A 176 -27.12 -22.69 -11.32
CA CYS A 176 -26.55 -23.79 -10.54
C CYS A 176 -26.90 -25.16 -11.15
N LEU A 177 -28.15 -25.36 -11.57
CA LEU A 177 -28.59 -26.60 -12.22
C LEU A 177 -27.95 -26.81 -13.62
N ALA A 178 -27.48 -25.77 -14.28
CA ALA A 178 -26.76 -25.86 -15.55
C ALA A 178 -25.26 -26.17 -15.36
N ALA A 179 -24.68 -25.79 -14.21
CA ALA A 179 -23.27 -26.05 -13.89
C ALA A 179 -23.00 -27.48 -13.37
N GLU A 180 -24.05 -28.21 -12.98
CA GLU A 180 -23.98 -29.62 -12.54
C GLU A 180 -24.14 -30.64 -13.69
N ARG A 181 -24.24 -30.21 -14.92
CA ARG A 181 -24.29 -31.05 -16.13
C ARG A 181 -23.00 -30.91 -16.96
#